data_67f2fc4b50ac53c64aafced932d35de4
#
_entry.id   67f2fc4b50ac53c64aafced932d35de4
#
_cell.length_a   1.000
_cell.length_b   1.000
_cell.length_c   1.000
_cell.angle_alpha   90.00
_cell.angle_beta   90.00
_cell.angle_gamma   90.00
#
_symmetry.space_group_name_H-M   'P 1'
#
loop_
_entity.id
_entity.type
_entity.pdbx_description
1 polymer ?
#
loop_
_entity_poly.entity_id
_entity_poly.type
_entity_poly.pdbx_seq_one_letter_code
_entity_poly.pdbx_strand_id
1 'polypeptide(L)'
;MKTIVGIATYNEALNIERLIAAIHCHLPGRHILVLDDNSPDGTARLVEELAATDGLLTLIKRPGKMGLGSATLAMMRYAIENGFDVLIVMDADFSHDPQDLPLMIELMEQNDFVTGSRYVEGGKCGYGFY
;
A
#
# COMPACT_ATOMS: atom_id res chain seq x y z
N MET A 1 8.74 2.60 -15.42
CA MET A 1 7.45 1.89 -15.22
C MET A 1 6.55 2.75 -14.32
N LYS A 2 5.31 2.89 -14.70
CA LYS A 2 4.33 3.62 -13.88
C LYS A 2 3.87 2.73 -12.72
N THR A 3 4.17 3.15 -11.50
CA THR A 3 4.01 2.33 -10.28
C THR A 3 3.00 2.95 -9.33
N ILE A 4 2.16 2.10 -8.72
CA ILE A 4 1.26 2.50 -7.64
C ILE A 4 1.44 1.56 -6.43
N VAL A 5 1.42 2.15 -5.23
CA VAL A 5 1.44 1.39 -3.97
C VAL A 5 0.01 1.30 -3.46
N GLY A 6 -0.49 0.11 -3.30
CA GLY A 6 -1.84 -0.17 -2.81
C GLY A 6 -1.82 -0.59 -1.35
N ILE A 7 -2.66 0.04 -0.54
CA ILE A 7 -2.78 -0.21 0.89
C ILE A 7 -4.24 -0.48 1.22
N ALA A 8 -4.54 -1.68 1.72
CA ALA A 8 -5.86 -1.99 2.25
C ALA A 8 -5.91 -1.61 3.72
N THR A 9 -6.93 -0.87 4.14
CA THR A 9 -7.07 -0.40 5.53
C THR A 9 -8.37 -0.85 6.17
N TYR A 10 -8.26 -1.20 7.45
CA TYR A 10 -9.36 -1.29 8.39
C TYR A 10 -8.85 -0.96 9.78
N ASN A 11 -9.35 0.14 10.39
CA ASN A 11 -8.91 0.63 11.70
C ASN A 11 -7.40 0.91 11.77
N GLU A 12 -6.89 1.70 10.81
CA GLU A 12 -5.47 2.06 10.73
C GLU A 12 -5.23 3.57 10.94
N ALA A 13 -6.15 4.26 11.64
CA ALA A 13 -6.05 5.69 11.88
C ALA A 13 -4.75 6.11 12.58
N LEU A 14 -4.18 5.25 13.44
CA LEU A 14 -2.93 5.54 14.14
C LEU A 14 -1.70 5.43 13.26
N ASN A 15 -1.77 4.69 12.15
CA ASN A 15 -0.61 4.37 11.32
C ASN A 15 -0.63 5.02 9.95
N ILE A 16 -1.82 5.24 9.37
CA ILE A 16 -1.95 5.53 7.95
C ILE A 16 -1.22 6.80 7.51
N GLU A 17 -1.30 7.86 8.29
CA GLU A 17 -0.62 9.13 7.94
C GLU A 17 0.90 8.96 7.92
N ARG A 18 1.47 8.31 8.93
CA ARG A 18 2.91 8.04 8.99
C ARG A 18 3.36 7.11 7.87
N LEU A 19 2.54 6.12 7.52
CA LEU A 19 2.85 5.18 6.45
C LEU A 19 2.89 5.90 5.10
N ILE A 20 1.90 6.72 4.80
CA ILE A 20 1.86 7.50 3.56
C ILE A 20 3.09 8.41 3.46
N ALA A 21 3.44 9.10 4.55
CA ALA A 21 4.62 9.94 4.60
C ALA A 21 5.92 9.14 4.36
N ALA A 22 6.04 7.95 4.96
CA ALA A 22 7.19 7.07 4.77
C ALA A 22 7.30 6.57 3.33
N ILE A 23 6.19 6.21 2.70
CA ILE A 23 6.17 5.80 1.29
C ILE A 23 6.65 6.95 0.39
N HIS A 24 6.14 8.15 0.59
CA HIS A 24 6.60 9.31 -0.18
C HIS A 24 8.09 9.64 0.06
N CYS A 25 8.59 9.38 1.26
CA CYS A 25 10.01 9.55 1.56
C CYS A 25 10.89 8.56 0.77
N HIS A 26 10.51 7.30 0.72
CA HIS A 26 11.29 6.25 0.07
C HIS A 26 11.00 6.11 -1.44
N LEU A 27 9.80 6.49 -1.88
CA LEU A 27 9.38 6.46 -3.28
C LEU A 27 8.79 7.81 -3.69
N PRO A 28 9.59 8.88 -3.79
CA PRO A 28 9.07 10.19 -4.18
C PRO A 28 8.46 10.14 -5.59
N GLY A 29 7.32 10.80 -5.76
CA GLY A 29 6.64 10.89 -7.05
C GLY A 29 5.83 9.66 -7.47
N ARG A 30 5.66 8.67 -6.59
CA ARG A 30 4.84 7.50 -6.88
C ARG A 30 3.43 7.66 -6.35
N HIS A 31 2.47 7.08 -7.06
CA HIS A 31 1.06 7.10 -6.66
C HIS A 31 0.82 6.12 -5.51
N ILE A 32 -0.08 6.51 -4.61
CA ILE A 32 -0.56 5.68 -3.50
C ILE A 32 -2.07 5.55 -3.61
N LEU A 33 -2.55 4.32 -3.50
CA LEU A 33 -3.96 3.99 -3.44
C LEU A 33 -4.27 3.41 -2.05
N VAL A 34 -5.16 4.06 -1.32
CA VAL A 34 -5.71 3.52 -0.08
C VAL A 34 -7.10 2.99 -0.37
N LEU A 35 -7.35 1.74 -0.01
CA LEU A 35 -8.66 1.11 -0.11
C LEU A 35 -9.16 0.84 1.29
N ASP A 36 -10.16 1.59 1.74
CA ASP A 36 -10.68 1.52 3.10
C ASP A 36 -12.01 0.77 3.14
N ASP A 37 -12.09 -0.22 4.02
CA ASP A 37 -13.25 -1.08 4.19
C ASP A 37 -14.19 -0.58 5.30
N ASN A 38 -14.56 0.70 5.22
CA ASN A 38 -15.48 1.36 6.14
C ASN A 38 -14.99 1.30 7.59
N SER A 39 -13.75 1.75 7.79
CA SER A 39 -13.15 1.82 9.13
C SER A 39 -13.97 2.71 10.07
N PRO A 40 -14.37 2.21 11.24
CA PRO A 40 -15.11 3.02 12.21
C PRO A 40 -14.26 4.04 12.96
N ASP A 41 -12.93 3.95 12.88
CA ASP A 41 -11.99 4.82 13.62
C ASP A 41 -11.64 6.14 12.91
N GLY A 42 -12.22 6.42 11.75
CA GLY A 42 -11.94 7.63 10.98
C GLY A 42 -10.77 7.53 10.02
N THR A 43 -10.25 6.34 9.73
CA THR A 43 -9.16 6.14 8.78
C THR A 43 -9.43 6.82 7.43
N ALA A 44 -10.59 6.56 6.82
CA ALA A 44 -10.94 7.12 5.51
C ALA A 44 -10.95 8.64 5.53
N ARG A 45 -11.45 9.24 6.61
CA ARG A 45 -11.48 10.70 6.76
C ARG A 45 -10.08 11.30 6.78
N LEU A 46 -9.16 10.67 7.50
CA LEU A 46 -7.75 11.12 7.50
C LEU A 46 -7.15 11.07 6.10
N VAL A 47 -7.41 9.99 5.37
CA VAL A 47 -6.90 9.84 4.01
C VAL A 47 -7.55 10.86 3.06
N GLU A 48 -8.85 11.13 3.19
CA GLU A 48 -9.52 12.19 2.41
C GLU A 48 -8.88 13.55 2.63
N GLU A 49 -8.57 13.89 3.89
CA GLU A 49 -7.93 15.16 4.23
C GLU A 49 -6.52 15.26 3.61
N LEU A 50 -5.75 14.18 3.66
CA LEU A 50 -4.43 14.13 3.04
C LEU A 50 -4.52 14.22 1.51
N ALA A 51 -5.47 13.52 0.90
CA ALA A 51 -5.66 13.50 -0.55
C ALA A 51 -6.09 14.87 -1.11
N ALA A 52 -6.70 15.72 -0.29
CA ALA A 52 -7.10 17.06 -0.70
C ALA A 52 -5.90 17.93 -1.10
N THR A 53 -4.71 17.65 -0.57
CA THR A 53 -3.48 18.40 -0.86
C THR A 53 -2.39 17.54 -1.49
N ASP A 54 -2.65 16.25 -1.74
CA ASP A 54 -1.70 15.31 -2.32
C ASP A 54 -2.29 14.68 -3.59
N GLY A 55 -1.88 15.17 -4.74
CA GLY A 55 -2.35 14.69 -6.05
C GLY A 55 -1.92 13.26 -6.38
N LEU A 56 -1.02 12.66 -5.60
CA LEU A 56 -0.56 11.29 -5.79
C LEU A 56 -1.33 10.29 -4.92
N LEU A 57 -2.19 10.76 -4.02
CA LEU A 57 -2.95 9.92 -3.10
C LEU A 57 -4.40 9.80 -3.55
N THR A 58 -4.86 8.56 -3.70
CA THR A 58 -6.24 8.24 -4.05
C THR A 58 -6.86 7.35 -2.98
N LEU A 59 -8.11 7.63 -2.64
CA LEU A 59 -8.89 6.82 -1.70
C LEU A 59 -10.05 6.14 -2.42
N ILE A 60 -10.20 4.84 -2.19
CA ILE A 60 -11.41 4.09 -2.52
C ILE A 60 -12.04 3.64 -1.22
N LYS A 61 -13.32 3.94 -1.02
CA LYS A 61 -14.09 3.49 0.14
C LYS A 61 -14.99 2.34 -0.28
N ARG A 62 -14.97 1.26 0.48
CA ARG A 62 -15.91 0.15 0.32
C ARG A 62 -16.87 0.10 1.51
N PRO A 63 -18.07 -0.49 1.35
CA PRO A 63 -19.09 -0.47 2.42
C PRO A 63 -18.74 -1.32 3.63
N GLY A 64 -17.77 -2.22 3.53
CA GLY A 64 -17.34 -3.07 4.64
C GLY A 64 -16.27 -4.07 4.23
N LYS A 65 -15.83 -4.89 5.18
CA LYS A 65 -14.87 -5.94 4.92
C LYS A 65 -15.42 -6.98 3.96
N MET A 66 -14.70 -7.21 2.87
CA MET A 66 -15.06 -8.19 1.83
C MET A 66 -13.95 -9.23 1.64
N GLY A 67 -13.02 -9.31 2.60
CA GLY A 67 -11.86 -10.19 2.54
C GLY A 67 -10.64 -9.55 1.87
N LEU A 68 -9.45 -10.02 2.27
CA LEU A 68 -8.18 -9.48 1.77
C LEU A 68 -7.99 -9.72 0.27
N GLY A 69 -8.39 -10.90 -0.22
CA GLY A 69 -8.32 -11.19 -1.66
C GLY A 69 -9.18 -10.27 -2.49
N SER A 70 -10.36 -9.90 -2.00
CA SER A 70 -11.24 -8.94 -2.67
C SER A 70 -10.60 -7.55 -2.74
N ALA A 71 -9.92 -7.11 -1.67
CA ALA A 71 -9.20 -5.84 -1.65
C ALA A 71 -8.08 -5.82 -2.68
N THR A 72 -7.27 -6.88 -2.74
CA THR A 72 -6.18 -7.01 -3.70
C THR A 72 -6.70 -6.97 -5.13
N LEU A 73 -7.77 -7.70 -5.44
CA LEU A 73 -8.38 -7.69 -6.78
C LEU A 73 -8.91 -6.30 -7.15
N ALA A 74 -9.51 -5.58 -6.20
CA ALA A 74 -9.98 -4.22 -6.46
C ALA A 74 -8.82 -3.27 -6.77
N MET A 75 -7.70 -3.38 -6.07
CA MET A 75 -6.50 -2.58 -6.32
C MET A 75 -5.87 -2.95 -7.66
N MET A 76 -5.82 -4.23 -8.03
CA MET A 76 -5.34 -4.68 -9.33
C MET A 76 -6.18 -4.10 -10.47
N ARG A 77 -7.50 -4.13 -10.32
CA ARG A 77 -8.41 -3.57 -11.31
C ARG A 77 -8.19 -2.07 -11.48
N TYR A 78 -8.08 -1.35 -10.38
CA TYR A 78 -7.78 0.08 -10.41
C TYR A 78 -6.46 0.36 -11.13
N ALA A 79 -5.42 -0.39 -10.83
CA ALA A 79 -4.11 -0.23 -11.46
C ALA A 79 -4.18 -0.44 -12.98
N ILE A 80 -4.86 -1.48 -13.42
CA ILE A 80 -5.04 -1.78 -14.85
C ILE A 80 -5.83 -0.67 -15.55
N GLU A 81 -6.96 -0.27 -14.98
CA GLU A 81 -7.85 0.75 -15.56
C GLU A 81 -7.19 2.12 -15.65
N ASN A 82 -6.21 2.41 -14.80
CA ASN A 82 -5.51 3.68 -14.76
C ASN A 82 -4.10 3.63 -15.38
N GLY A 83 -3.76 2.55 -16.07
CA GLY A 83 -2.53 2.45 -16.86
C GLY A 83 -1.26 2.30 -16.05
N PHE A 84 -1.34 1.74 -14.85
CA PHE A 84 -0.15 1.42 -14.07
C PHE A 84 0.49 0.11 -14.53
N ASP A 85 1.82 0.08 -14.55
CA ASP A 85 2.59 -1.10 -14.96
C ASP A 85 2.88 -2.02 -13.77
N VAL A 86 3.01 -1.44 -12.59
CA VAL A 86 3.37 -2.15 -11.36
C VAL A 86 2.44 -1.74 -10.22
N LEU A 87 1.89 -2.72 -9.54
CA LEU A 87 1.17 -2.55 -8.28
C LEU A 87 1.97 -3.22 -7.17
N ILE A 88 2.26 -2.46 -6.13
CA ILE A 88 2.85 -3.00 -4.89
C ILE A 88 1.75 -2.99 -3.83
N VAL A 89 1.45 -4.16 -3.27
CA VAL A 89 0.46 -4.28 -2.20
C VAL A 89 1.19 -4.42 -0.86
N MET A 90 0.84 -3.58 0.10
CA MET A 90 1.41 -3.65 1.44
C MET A 90 0.36 -3.41 2.51
N ASP A 91 0.64 -3.93 3.72
CA ASP A 91 -0.20 -3.73 4.89
C ASP A 91 0.03 -2.35 5.53
N ALA A 92 -0.99 -1.85 6.22
CA ALA A 92 -0.98 -0.50 6.79
C ALA A 92 -0.38 -0.41 8.20
N ASP A 93 -0.01 -1.52 8.80
CA ASP A 93 0.41 -1.63 10.20
C ASP A 93 1.93 -1.61 10.41
N PHE A 94 2.70 -1.24 9.38
CA PHE A 94 4.17 -1.28 9.37
C PHE A 94 4.78 -2.68 9.47
N SER A 95 4.01 -3.75 9.26
CA SER A 95 4.58 -5.10 9.12
C SER A 95 5.42 -5.24 7.85
N HIS A 96 5.15 -4.41 6.84
CA HIS A 96 5.99 -4.23 5.66
C HIS A 96 6.74 -2.91 5.77
N ASP A 97 8.05 -2.93 5.51
CA ASP A 97 8.89 -1.75 5.66
C ASP A 97 8.93 -0.94 4.35
N PRO A 98 8.51 0.34 4.35
CA PRO A 98 8.58 1.17 3.15
C PRO A 98 9.98 1.32 2.55
N GLN A 99 11.05 1.18 3.32
CA GLN A 99 12.41 1.25 2.79
C GLN A 99 12.75 0.13 1.80
N ASP A 100 11.98 -0.97 1.79
CA ASP A 100 12.17 -2.08 0.86
C ASP A 100 11.53 -1.84 -0.51
N LEU A 101 10.66 -0.82 -0.62
CA LEU A 101 9.92 -0.56 -1.85
C LEU A 101 10.80 -0.25 -3.07
N PRO A 102 11.88 0.54 -2.97
CA PRO A 102 12.74 0.80 -4.11
C PRO A 102 13.37 -0.48 -4.67
N LEU A 103 13.79 -1.40 -3.81
CA LEU A 103 14.35 -2.68 -4.24
C LEU A 103 13.30 -3.54 -4.95
N MET A 104 12.07 -3.55 -4.46
CA MET A 104 10.99 -4.30 -5.10
C MET A 104 10.71 -3.79 -6.52
N ILE A 105 10.71 -2.48 -6.72
CA ILE A 105 10.54 -1.89 -8.05
C ILE A 105 11.71 -2.28 -8.97
N GLU A 106 12.94 -2.21 -8.48
CA GLU A 106 14.12 -2.61 -9.24
C GLU A 106 14.03 -4.06 -9.69
N LEU A 107 13.62 -4.96 -8.79
CA LEU A 107 13.45 -6.38 -9.11
C LEU A 107 12.35 -6.63 -10.13
N MET A 108 11.31 -5.78 -10.19
CA MET A 108 10.23 -5.89 -11.16
C MET A 108 10.66 -5.57 -12.59
N GLU A 109 11.80 -4.96 -12.80
CA GLU A 109 12.33 -4.72 -14.15
C GLU A 109 12.65 -6.02 -14.90
N GLN A 110 12.95 -7.10 -14.16
CA GLN A 110 13.35 -8.39 -14.70
C GLN A 110 12.44 -9.55 -14.26
N ASN A 111 11.39 -9.29 -13.52
CA ASN A 111 10.48 -10.29 -12.99
C ASN A 111 9.03 -9.86 -13.16
N ASP A 112 8.15 -10.80 -13.38
CA ASP A 112 6.70 -10.53 -13.48
C ASP A 112 6.02 -10.46 -12.11
N PHE A 113 6.66 -11.05 -11.10
CA PHE A 113 6.15 -11.09 -9.74
C PHE A 113 7.29 -11.09 -8.73
N VAL A 114 7.17 -10.24 -7.71
CA VAL A 114 8.14 -10.14 -6.59
C VAL A 114 7.36 -10.15 -5.28
N THR A 115 7.81 -10.95 -4.32
CA THR A 115 7.25 -10.95 -2.97
C THR A 115 8.34 -10.82 -1.93
N GLY A 116 8.07 -10.02 -0.89
CA GLY A 116 8.94 -9.97 0.28
C GLY A 116 8.73 -11.20 1.15
N SER A 117 9.81 -11.70 1.73
CA SER A 117 9.76 -12.84 2.65
C SER A 117 10.64 -12.60 3.87
N ARG A 118 10.09 -12.86 5.05
CA ARG A 118 10.83 -12.82 6.30
C ARG A 118 11.76 -14.03 6.50
N TYR A 119 11.59 -15.04 5.68
CA TYR A 119 12.31 -16.32 5.77
C TYR A 119 13.53 -16.41 4.87
N VAL A 120 13.84 -15.37 4.11
CA VAL A 120 15.08 -15.28 3.32
C VAL A 120 16.18 -14.66 4.17
N GLU A 121 17.43 -14.77 3.70
CA GLU A 121 18.57 -14.13 4.35
C GLU A 121 18.33 -12.62 4.50
N GLY A 122 18.53 -12.09 5.72
CA GLY A 122 18.24 -10.68 6.03
C GLY A 122 16.77 -10.38 6.30
N GLY A 123 15.88 -11.36 6.17
CA GLY A 123 14.46 -11.20 6.48
C GLY A 123 14.20 -11.00 7.97
N LYS A 124 13.19 -10.18 8.30
CA LYS A 124 12.83 -9.85 9.68
C LYS A 124 11.33 -9.91 9.87
N CYS A 125 10.91 -10.21 11.08
CA CYS A 125 9.52 -10.13 11.51
C CYS A 125 9.40 -9.19 12.70
N GLY A 126 8.55 -8.19 12.59
CA GLY A 126 8.32 -7.19 13.66
C GLY A 126 7.71 -7.79 14.93
N TYR A 127 7.16 -9.00 14.84
CA TYR A 127 6.56 -9.71 15.97
C TYR A 127 7.52 -10.71 16.64
N GLY A 128 8.75 -10.80 16.18
CA GLY A 128 9.75 -11.71 16.74
C GLY A 128 9.56 -13.20 16.42
N PHE A 129 8.68 -13.53 15.48
CA PHE A 129 8.46 -14.91 15.01
C PHE A 129 8.91 -15.05 13.56
N TYR A 130 9.53 -16.17 13.27
CA TYR A 130 10.09 -16.48 11.94
C TYR A 130 9.68 -17.87 11.48
#